data_e3ae47c0a9f31c134738fdef32dcc129
#
_entry.id   e3ae47c0a9f31c134738fdef32dcc129
#
_cell.length_a   1.000
_cell.length_b   1.000
_cell.length_c   1.000
_cell.angle_alpha   90.00
_cell.angle_beta   90.00
_cell.angle_gamma   90.00
#
_symmetry.space_group_name_H-M   'P 1'
#
loop_
_entity.id
_entity.type
_entity.pdbx_description
1 polymer ?
#
loop_
_entity_poly.entity_id
_entity_poly.type
_entity_poly.pdbx_seq_one_letter_code
_entity_poly.pdbx_strand_id
1 'polypeptide(L)'
;MNKWILSMIMSCFLLVINTVQAADYQYQRDILYRPDSTNRYIQEMCRLDVAYQSDAKERPVIVWFHGGGLVSGHREIPEPLQHKDYVIVGVEYRFLPHVPTEAIIDDAAAAIAWVFDHIQQYGGDPQQIYISGHSAGGYLVSMVGLDKQWLNRYGKDADLLAGIIPYSGQAITHYETRKMQGYSPLQPTIDALAPLYHVRKDCAPMLIISGDREMELYGRYEEQAYFWRMLKLTGHPDVTLYELDGYDHGGMCWPGLPLLLKFIEQHTQKNR
;
A
#
# COMPACT_ATOMS: atom_id res chain seq x y z
N MET A 1 -43.03 -74.15 8.53
CA MET A 1 -41.84 -73.56 9.22
C MET A 1 -41.03 -72.76 8.19
N ASN A 2 -41.33 -71.49 8.08
CA ASN A 2 -40.64 -70.57 7.12
C ASN A 2 -39.59 -69.72 7.86
N LYS A 3 -38.33 -69.92 7.48
CA LYS A 3 -37.23 -69.12 7.97
C LYS A 3 -37.04 -67.91 7.04
N TRP A 4 -37.33 -66.74 7.52
CA TRP A 4 -37.03 -65.50 6.87
C TRP A 4 -35.53 -65.14 7.07
N ILE A 5 -34.77 -65.06 5.98
CA ILE A 5 -33.40 -64.60 5.97
C ILE A 5 -33.47 -63.11 5.72
N LEU A 6 -33.15 -62.29 6.74
CA LEU A 6 -33.01 -60.85 6.65
C LEU A 6 -31.61 -60.53 6.09
N SER A 7 -31.56 -60.11 4.84
CA SER A 7 -30.32 -59.64 4.22
C SER A 7 -30.09 -58.15 4.60
N MET A 8 -29.09 -57.88 5.44
CA MET A 8 -28.70 -56.59 5.88
C MET A 8 -27.67 -56.01 4.88
N ILE A 9 -28.14 -55.17 3.97
CA ILE A 9 -27.26 -54.42 3.05
C ILE A 9 -26.65 -53.26 3.85
N MET A 10 -25.38 -53.40 4.23
CA MET A 10 -24.58 -52.36 4.88
C MET A 10 -24.02 -51.45 3.78
N SER A 11 -24.68 -50.33 3.54
CA SER A 11 -24.23 -49.29 2.60
C SER A 11 -23.11 -48.52 3.24
N CYS A 12 -21.85 -48.82 2.88
CA CYS A 12 -20.70 -47.98 3.24
C CYS A 12 -20.75 -46.66 2.48
N PHE A 13 -21.22 -45.61 3.12
CA PHE A 13 -20.98 -44.26 2.67
C PHE A 13 -19.50 -43.92 2.93
N LEU A 14 -18.67 -43.97 1.90
CA LEU A 14 -17.34 -43.37 1.89
C LEU A 14 -17.51 -41.84 1.90
N LEU A 15 -17.40 -41.25 3.08
CA LEU A 15 -17.19 -39.81 3.21
C LEU A 15 -15.80 -39.50 2.63
N VAL A 16 -15.74 -38.98 1.41
CA VAL A 16 -14.54 -38.36 0.87
C VAL A 16 -14.39 -37.02 1.59
N ILE A 17 -13.64 -37.03 2.66
CA ILE A 17 -13.19 -35.78 3.31
C ILE A 17 -12.14 -35.20 2.36
N ASN A 18 -12.56 -34.25 1.50
CA ASN A 18 -11.63 -33.36 0.82
C ASN A 18 -10.98 -32.49 1.89
N THR A 19 -9.81 -32.87 2.37
CA THR A 19 -8.94 -31.97 3.13
C THR A 19 -8.50 -30.89 2.16
N VAL A 20 -9.13 -29.73 2.23
CA VAL A 20 -8.59 -28.51 1.62
C VAL A 20 -7.29 -28.24 2.38
N GLN A 21 -6.18 -28.63 1.78
CA GLN A 21 -4.87 -28.28 2.30
C GLN A 21 -4.76 -26.76 2.20
N ALA A 22 -4.56 -26.10 3.34
CA ALA A 22 -4.33 -24.65 3.34
C ALA A 22 -3.14 -24.37 2.41
N ALA A 23 -3.31 -23.39 1.51
CA ALA A 23 -2.24 -23.02 0.61
C ALA A 23 -1.01 -22.52 1.41
N ASP A 24 0.16 -22.97 0.98
CA ASP A 24 1.42 -22.55 1.60
C ASP A 24 1.67 -21.06 1.34
N TYR A 25 1.99 -20.31 2.40
CA TYR A 25 2.31 -18.90 2.30
C TYR A 25 3.80 -18.74 1.94
N GLN A 26 4.06 -18.11 0.81
CA GLN A 26 5.37 -18.00 0.20
C GLN A 26 5.93 -16.58 0.32
N TYR A 27 7.25 -16.48 0.37
CA TYR A 27 7.98 -15.23 0.34
C TYR A 27 9.06 -15.27 -0.74
N GLN A 28 9.02 -14.30 -1.65
CA GLN A 28 10.14 -14.00 -2.53
C GLN A 28 10.79 -12.71 -2.02
N ARG A 29 12.04 -12.82 -1.55
CA ARG A 29 12.75 -11.72 -0.88
C ARG A 29 13.85 -11.14 -1.76
N ASP A 30 14.25 -9.92 -1.41
CA ASP A 30 15.42 -9.23 -1.99
C ASP A 30 15.36 -9.02 -3.50
N ILE A 31 14.18 -8.83 -4.07
CA ILE A 31 13.99 -8.55 -5.48
C ILE A 31 14.45 -7.12 -5.79
N LEU A 32 15.40 -6.98 -6.70
CA LEU A 32 15.87 -5.68 -7.17
C LEU A 32 14.91 -5.11 -8.21
N TYR A 33 14.20 -4.02 -7.91
CA TYR A 33 13.25 -3.42 -8.84
C TYR A 33 13.88 -2.40 -9.83
N ARG A 34 15.19 -2.15 -9.70
CA ARG A 34 16.01 -1.36 -10.64
C ARG A 34 17.25 -2.17 -11.08
N PRO A 35 17.06 -3.31 -11.76
CA PRO A 35 18.15 -4.27 -12.04
C PRO A 35 19.24 -3.72 -12.96
N ASP A 36 18.90 -2.80 -13.85
CA ASP A 36 19.83 -2.24 -14.83
C ASP A 36 20.75 -1.13 -14.28
N SER A 37 20.53 -0.73 -13.02
CA SER A 37 21.34 0.31 -12.40
C SER A 37 22.69 -0.23 -11.94
N THR A 38 23.78 0.48 -12.29
CA THR A 38 25.13 0.21 -11.78
C THR A 38 25.44 0.99 -10.50
N ASN A 39 24.53 1.83 -10.03
CA ASN A 39 24.69 2.59 -8.78
C ASN A 39 24.54 1.66 -7.58
N ARG A 40 25.63 1.55 -6.79
CA ARG A 40 25.70 0.65 -5.62
C ARG A 40 24.58 0.93 -4.61
N TYR A 41 24.24 2.20 -4.32
CA TYR A 41 23.22 2.54 -3.36
C TYR A 41 21.81 2.16 -3.86
N ILE A 42 21.55 2.25 -5.18
CA ILE A 42 20.33 1.72 -5.79
C ILE A 42 20.28 0.19 -5.64
N GLN A 43 21.37 -0.52 -5.94
CA GLN A 43 21.42 -1.98 -5.81
C GLN A 43 21.23 -2.46 -4.36
N GLU A 44 21.63 -1.64 -3.39
CA GLU A 44 21.48 -1.94 -1.97
C GLU A 44 20.05 -1.67 -1.49
N MET A 45 19.48 -0.51 -1.83
CA MET A 45 18.22 -0.01 -1.25
C MET A 45 16.99 -0.26 -2.12
N CYS A 46 17.11 -0.27 -3.46
CA CYS A 46 15.94 -0.39 -4.32
C CYS A 46 15.48 -1.85 -4.45
N ARG A 47 15.04 -2.43 -3.34
CA ARG A 47 14.60 -3.82 -3.22
C ARG A 47 13.19 -3.92 -2.68
N LEU A 48 12.52 -5.02 -3.00
CA LEU A 48 11.20 -5.34 -2.47
C LEU A 48 11.11 -6.84 -2.12
N ASP A 49 10.17 -7.14 -1.24
CA ASP A 49 9.79 -8.51 -0.90
C ASP A 49 8.34 -8.73 -1.33
N VAL A 50 8.01 -9.91 -1.84
CA VAL A 50 6.65 -10.31 -2.20
C VAL A 50 6.21 -11.47 -1.33
N ALA A 51 5.03 -11.36 -0.71
CA ALA A 51 4.40 -12.40 0.06
C ALA A 51 3.05 -12.79 -0.56
N TYR A 52 2.79 -14.08 -0.73
CA TYR A 52 1.62 -14.59 -1.46
C TYR A 52 1.28 -16.03 -1.06
N GLN A 53 0.05 -16.47 -1.33
CA GLN A 53 -0.32 -17.88 -1.21
C GLN A 53 0.09 -18.62 -2.49
N SER A 54 0.59 -19.86 -2.36
CA SER A 54 1.10 -20.65 -3.49
C SER A 54 0.04 -20.96 -4.57
N ASP A 55 -1.24 -20.88 -4.23
CA ASP A 55 -2.38 -21.04 -5.13
C ASP A 55 -3.03 -19.71 -5.54
N ALA A 56 -2.41 -18.56 -5.21
CA ALA A 56 -2.94 -17.24 -5.54
C ALA A 56 -3.16 -17.07 -7.04
N LYS A 57 -4.35 -16.58 -7.41
CA LYS A 57 -4.73 -16.24 -8.78
C LYS A 57 -5.61 -15.00 -8.75
N GLU A 58 -5.21 -13.99 -9.54
CA GLU A 58 -5.96 -12.73 -9.68
C GLU A 58 -6.34 -12.10 -8.33
N ARG A 59 -5.39 -12.15 -7.36
CA ARG A 59 -5.59 -11.55 -6.04
C ARG A 59 -5.30 -10.06 -6.05
N PRO A 60 -6.04 -9.25 -5.28
CA PRO A 60 -5.69 -7.86 -5.08
C PRO A 60 -4.28 -7.74 -4.49
N VAL A 61 -3.57 -6.69 -4.89
CA VAL A 61 -2.16 -6.45 -4.55
C VAL A 61 -2.08 -5.25 -3.62
N ILE A 62 -1.39 -5.40 -2.49
CA ILE A 62 -1.09 -4.31 -1.55
C ILE A 62 0.40 -4.01 -1.66
N VAL A 63 0.75 -2.81 -2.14
CA VAL A 63 2.14 -2.33 -2.16
C VAL A 63 2.34 -1.44 -0.94
N TRP A 64 3.14 -1.92 0.02
CA TRP A 64 3.36 -1.28 1.30
C TRP A 64 4.70 -0.56 1.37
N PHE A 65 4.67 0.72 1.73
CA PHE A 65 5.83 1.55 1.97
C PHE A 65 5.95 1.86 3.46
N HIS A 66 7.11 1.54 4.05
CA HIS A 66 7.37 1.79 5.47
C HIS A 66 7.49 3.27 5.81
N GLY A 67 7.41 3.59 7.09
CA GLY A 67 7.69 4.91 7.64
C GLY A 67 9.18 5.18 7.84
N GLY A 68 9.51 6.19 8.65
CA GLY A 68 10.88 6.53 9.02
C GLY A 68 11.37 7.89 8.53
N GLY A 69 10.45 8.80 8.22
CA GLY A 69 10.76 10.22 7.94
C GLY A 69 11.58 10.46 6.68
N LEU A 70 11.65 9.54 5.73
CA LEU A 70 12.54 9.54 4.56
C LEU A 70 14.04 9.46 4.91
N VAL A 71 14.40 9.17 6.16
CA VAL A 71 15.80 9.13 6.64
C VAL A 71 16.18 7.77 7.23
N SER A 72 15.21 6.90 7.46
CA SER A 72 15.41 5.59 8.08
C SER A 72 14.22 4.65 7.80
N GLY A 73 14.34 3.42 8.26
CA GLY A 73 13.32 2.37 8.14
C GLY A 73 13.85 1.17 7.39
N HIS A 74 12.98 0.23 7.13
CA HIS A 74 13.26 -0.94 6.31
C HIS A 74 11.96 -1.52 5.78
N ARG A 75 12.03 -2.22 4.65
CA ARG A 75 10.88 -2.89 4.06
C ARG A 75 10.32 -3.96 4.98
N GLU A 76 9.03 -4.06 5.00
CA GLU A 76 8.31 -5.05 5.80
C GLU A 76 7.07 -5.55 5.06
N ILE A 77 6.65 -6.75 5.38
CA ILE A 77 5.32 -7.27 5.09
C ILE A 77 4.53 -7.17 6.40
N PRO A 78 3.56 -6.25 6.54
CA PRO A 78 2.82 -6.07 7.77
C PRO A 78 2.17 -7.38 8.24
N GLU A 79 2.53 -7.82 9.44
CA GLU A 79 2.11 -9.13 9.98
C GLU A 79 0.58 -9.32 9.94
N PRO A 80 -0.27 -8.33 10.29
CA PRO A 80 -1.72 -8.51 10.24
C PRO A 80 -2.30 -8.63 8.82
N LEU A 81 -1.53 -8.32 7.77
CA LEU A 81 -1.93 -8.54 6.37
C LEU A 81 -1.56 -9.95 5.86
N GLN A 82 -0.64 -10.64 6.53
CA GLN A 82 -0.16 -11.95 6.11
C GLN A 82 -1.27 -13.02 6.20
N HIS A 83 -1.10 -14.10 5.44
CA HIS A 83 -2.02 -15.23 5.39
C HIS A 83 -3.47 -14.87 5.02
N LYS A 84 -3.65 -13.78 4.29
CA LYS A 84 -4.94 -13.35 3.72
C LYS A 84 -4.93 -13.49 2.20
N ASP A 85 -6.08 -13.31 1.60
CA ASP A 85 -6.31 -13.44 0.14
C ASP A 85 -5.77 -12.25 -0.67
N TYR A 86 -4.52 -11.84 -0.38
CA TYR A 86 -3.81 -10.73 -1.04
C TYR A 86 -2.40 -11.14 -1.42
N VAL A 87 -1.87 -10.53 -2.46
CA VAL A 87 -0.42 -10.46 -2.70
C VAL A 87 0.09 -9.18 -2.06
N ILE A 88 1.11 -9.27 -1.22
CA ILE A 88 1.64 -8.13 -0.49
C ILE A 88 3.07 -7.88 -0.92
N VAL A 89 3.39 -6.64 -1.22
CA VAL A 89 4.73 -6.19 -1.64
C VAL A 89 5.24 -5.18 -0.62
N GLY A 90 6.30 -5.52 0.10
CA GLY A 90 7.00 -4.60 1.01
C GLY A 90 8.18 -3.94 0.30
N VAL A 91 8.22 -2.62 0.26
CA VAL A 91 9.17 -1.85 -0.56
C VAL A 91 10.19 -1.14 0.31
N GLU A 92 11.48 -1.29 -0.04
CA GLU A 92 12.60 -0.46 0.44
C GLU A 92 12.84 0.68 -0.55
N TYR A 93 13.36 1.81 -0.07
CA TYR A 93 13.71 2.98 -0.87
C TYR A 93 14.92 3.70 -0.27
N ARG A 94 15.61 4.51 -1.08
CA ARG A 94 16.77 5.29 -0.61
C ARG A 94 16.35 6.41 0.34
N PHE A 95 17.30 6.95 1.12
CA PHE A 95 17.06 7.92 2.18
C PHE A 95 17.78 9.25 1.99
N LEU A 96 17.19 10.30 2.56
CA LEU A 96 17.87 11.55 2.86
C LEU A 96 18.99 11.29 3.88
N PRO A 97 20.08 12.06 3.86
CA PRO A 97 20.43 13.07 2.89
C PRO A 97 21.22 12.50 1.68
N HIS A 98 21.32 11.17 1.55
CA HIS A 98 22.14 10.50 0.52
C HIS A 98 21.61 10.75 -0.90
N VAL A 99 20.31 10.99 -1.02
CA VAL A 99 19.65 11.38 -2.27
C VAL A 99 18.60 12.46 -1.98
N PRO A 100 18.22 13.29 -2.97
CA PRO A 100 17.13 14.26 -2.80
C PRO A 100 15.77 13.57 -2.73
N THR A 101 14.76 14.26 -2.20
CA THR A 101 13.38 13.74 -2.04
C THR A 101 12.78 13.23 -3.34
N GLU A 102 13.04 13.90 -4.45
CA GLU A 102 12.61 13.52 -5.79
C GLU A 102 13.12 12.13 -6.19
N ALA A 103 14.35 11.78 -5.80
CA ALA A 103 14.90 10.45 -6.06
C ALA A 103 14.23 9.36 -5.21
N ILE A 104 13.75 9.70 -4.01
CA ILE A 104 13.00 8.77 -3.14
C ILE A 104 11.59 8.54 -3.71
N ILE A 105 10.92 9.58 -4.19
CA ILE A 105 9.62 9.45 -4.86
C ILE A 105 9.77 8.65 -6.16
N ASP A 106 10.86 8.86 -6.90
CA ASP A 106 11.18 8.11 -8.11
C ASP A 106 11.45 6.61 -7.81
N ASP A 107 12.07 6.29 -6.68
CA ASP A 107 12.22 4.91 -6.22
C ASP A 107 10.85 4.26 -5.93
N ALA A 108 9.96 4.98 -5.26
CA ALA A 108 8.60 4.50 -5.02
C ALA A 108 7.85 4.25 -6.34
N ALA A 109 7.96 5.16 -7.30
CA ALA A 109 7.36 5.01 -8.63
C ALA A 109 7.95 3.81 -9.40
N ALA A 110 9.28 3.62 -9.34
CA ALA A 110 9.95 2.47 -9.96
C ALA A 110 9.48 1.13 -9.37
N ALA A 111 9.32 1.06 -8.04
CA ALA A 111 8.83 -0.13 -7.37
C ALA A 111 7.37 -0.45 -7.77
N ILE A 112 6.50 0.56 -7.83
CA ILE A 112 5.11 0.39 -8.27
C ILE A 112 5.06 -0.03 -9.75
N ALA A 113 5.89 0.56 -10.60
CA ALA A 113 5.98 0.16 -12.01
C ALA A 113 6.44 -1.29 -12.17
N TRP A 114 7.43 -1.73 -11.36
CA TRP A 114 7.83 -3.13 -11.30
C TRP A 114 6.66 -4.05 -10.92
N VAL A 115 5.83 -3.64 -9.97
CA VAL A 115 4.64 -4.41 -9.55
C VAL A 115 3.66 -4.56 -10.73
N PHE A 116 3.36 -3.50 -11.48
CA PHE A 116 2.52 -3.59 -12.68
C PHE A 116 3.02 -4.63 -13.69
N ASP A 117 4.35 -4.74 -13.87
CA ASP A 117 4.95 -5.62 -14.87
C ASP A 117 5.11 -7.07 -14.41
N HIS A 118 5.22 -7.33 -13.10
CA HIS A 118 5.69 -8.62 -12.61
C HIS A 118 4.73 -9.34 -11.65
N ILE A 119 3.74 -8.64 -11.08
CA ILE A 119 2.99 -9.21 -9.96
C ILE A 119 2.13 -10.41 -10.33
N GLN A 120 1.77 -10.56 -11.60
CA GLN A 120 0.99 -11.69 -12.10
C GLN A 120 1.70 -13.04 -11.88
N GLN A 121 3.04 -13.09 -11.93
CA GLN A 121 3.82 -14.31 -11.66
C GLN A 121 3.69 -14.80 -10.21
N TYR A 122 3.23 -13.93 -9.29
CA TYR A 122 2.95 -14.23 -7.89
C TYR A 122 1.45 -14.37 -7.61
N GLY A 123 0.62 -14.45 -8.66
CA GLY A 123 -0.82 -14.58 -8.55
C GLY A 123 -1.56 -13.29 -8.24
N GLY A 124 -0.90 -12.14 -8.30
CA GLY A 124 -1.53 -10.82 -8.16
C GLY A 124 -2.19 -10.35 -9.46
N ASP A 125 -3.24 -9.55 -9.34
CA ASP A 125 -3.93 -8.92 -10.46
C ASP A 125 -3.36 -7.52 -10.70
N PRO A 126 -2.71 -7.25 -11.85
CA PRO A 126 -2.17 -5.93 -12.17
C PRO A 126 -3.24 -4.84 -12.36
N GLN A 127 -4.52 -5.21 -12.44
CA GLN A 127 -5.64 -4.26 -12.47
C GLN A 127 -6.17 -3.92 -11.06
N GLN A 128 -5.68 -4.59 -10.03
CA GLN A 128 -6.10 -4.42 -8.64
C GLN A 128 -4.92 -4.08 -7.72
N ILE A 129 -4.11 -3.10 -8.11
CA ILE A 129 -2.96 -2.63 -7.33
C ILE A 129 -3.40 -1.48 -6.43
N TYR A 130 -3.30 -1.70 -5.13
CA TYR A 130 -3.54 -0.73 -4.06
C TYR A 130 -2.20 -0.33 -3.46
N ILE A 131 -1.88 0.96 -3.47
CA ILE A 131 -0.67 1.49 -2.86
C ILE A 131 -0.96 2.05 -1.48
N SER A 132 -0.18 1.67 -0.49
CA SER A 132 -0.37 2.05 0.89
C SER A 132 0.97 2.22 1.61
N GLY A 133 0.96 2.91 2.72
CA GLY A 133 2.15 3.09 3.54
C GLY A 133 1.90 4.02 4.72
N HIS A 134 2.76 3.91 5.72
CA HIS A 134 2.66 4.68 6.96
C HIS A 134 3.65 5.85 6.96
N SER A 135 3.23 7.01 7.47
CA SER A 135 4.09 8.19 7.68
C SER A 135 4.79 8.64 6.38
N ALA A 136 6.11 8.52 6.29
CA ALA A 136 6.87 8.77 5.05
C ALA A 136 6.36 7.91 3.89
N GLY A 137 5.99 6.64 4.12
CA GLY A 137 5.37 5.78 3.12
C GLY A 137 4.01 6.30 2.66
N GLY A 138 3.20 6.84 3.57
CA GLY A 138 1.94 7.50 3.25
C GLY A 138 2.12 8.76 2.39
N TYR A 139 3.19 9.51 2.63
CA TYR A 139 3.59 10.63 1.78
C TYR A 139 3.98 10.15 0.38
N LEU A 140 4.82 9.11 0.27
CA LEU A 140 5.28 8.57 -1.02
C LEU A 140 4.12 8.07 -1.88
N VAL A 141 3.18 7.30 -1.31
CA VAL A 141 2.04 6.80 -2.09
C VAL A 141 1.10 7.93 -2.52
N SER A 142 0.96 8.98 -1.70
CA SER A 142 0.19 10.17 -2.09
C SER A 142 0.85 10.93 -3.24
N MET A 143 2.17 11.12 -3.20
CA MET A 143 2.93 11.77 -4.28
C MET A 143 2.81 10.99 -5.59
N VAL A 144 3.09 9.68 -5.58
CA VAL A 144 3.08 8.87 -6.80
C VAL A 144 1.67 8.70 -7.36
N GLY A 145 0.65 8.59 -6.50
CA GLY A 145 -0.74 8.41 -6.92
C GLY A 145 -1.39 9.68 -7.48
N LEU A 146 -0.93 10.87 -7.06
CA LEU A 146 -1.52 12.15 -7.48
C LEU A 146 -0.75 12.80 -8.63
N ASP A 147 0.56 12.82 -8.57
CA ASP A 147 1.39 13.40 -9.61
C ASP A 147 1.78 12.35 -10.65
N LYS A 148 1.06 12.34 -11.76
CA LYS A 148 1.22 11.37 -12.85
C LYS A 148 2.61 11.32 -13.44
N GLN A 149 3.41 12.40 -13.31
CA GLN A 149 4.75 12.45 -13.90
C GLN A 149 5.66 11.31 -13.41
N TRP A 150 5.47 10.85 -12.16
CA TRP A 150 6.31 9.84 -11.55
C TRP A 150 6.16 8.47 -12.21
N LEU A 151 4.94 7.95 -12.33
CA LEU A 151 4.68 6.68 -13.00
C LEU A 151 4.84 6.78 -14.52
N ASN A 152 4.57 7.92 -15.13
CA ASN A 152 4.76 8.14 -16.56
C ASN A 152 6.22 7.95 -17.00
N ARG A 153 7.21 8.20 -16.13
CA ARG A 153 8.64 7.92 -16.39
C ARG A 153 8.90 6.44 -16.70
N TYR A 154 8.04 5.57 -16.18
CA TYR A 154 8.10 4.12 -16.33
C TYR A 154 7.05 3.59 -17.31
N GLY A 155 6.39 4.45 -18.08
CA GLY A 155 5.34 4.07 -19.02
C GLY A 155 4.06 3.55 -18.35
N LYS A 156 3.82 3.93 -17.09
CA LYS A 156 2.61 3.57 -16.33
C LYS A 156 1.75 4.80 -16.06
N ASP A 157 0.45 4.59 -15.98
CA ASP A 157 -0.51 5.64 -15.63
C ASP A 157 -0.98 5.46 -14.18
N ALA A 158 -0.85 6.50 -13.36
CA ALA A 158 -1.31 6.51 -11.98
C ALA A 158 -2.83 6.29 -11.85
N ASP A 159 -3.61 6.60 -12.88
CA ASP A 159 -5.06 6.40 -12.90
C ASP A 159 -5.45 4.91 -13.02
N LEU A 160 -4.50 4.02 -13.35
CA LEU A 160 -4.71 2.57 -13.35
C LEU A 160 -4.55 1.93 -11.97
N LEU A 161 -4.14 2.68 -10.95
CA LEU A 161 -4.16 2.20 -9.57
C LEU A 161 -5.59 1.95 -9.12
N ALA A 162 -5.81 0.86 -8.39
CA ALA A 162 -7.13 0.53 -7.84
C ALA A 162 -7.47 1.34 -6.57
N GLY A 163 -6.45 1.86 -5.88
CA GLY A 163 -6.64 2.74 -4.74
C GLY A 163 -5.34 3.26 -4.13
N ILE A 164 -5.45 4.39 -3.43
CA ILE A 164 -4.35 5.08 -2.74
C ILE A 164 -4.73 5.19 -1.26
N ILE A 165 -3.93 4.59 -0.36
CA ILE A 165 -4.30 4.44 1.04
C ILE A 165 -3.16 4.93 1.95
N PRO A 166 -3.00 6.26 2.11
CA PRO A 166 -1.99 6.82 3.02
C PRO A 166 -2.42 6.72 4.49
N TYR A 167 -1.53 6.18 5.32
CA TYR A 167 -1.63 6.21 6.78
C TYR A 167 -0.78 7.33 7.33
N SER A 168 -1.39 8.35 7.88
CA SER A 168 -0.71 9.49 8.51
C SER A 168 0.45 10.05 7.66
N GLY A 169 0.28 10.09 6.33
CA GLY A 169 1.21 10.70 5.39
C GLY A 169 1.15 12.22 5.44
N GLN A 170 2.24 12.93 5.19
CA GLN A 170 2.16 14.38 5.03
C GLN A 170 1.44 14.76 3.73
N ALA A 171 0.53 15.71 3.81
CA ALA A 171 -0.13 16.28 2.65
C ALA A 171 0.58 17.52 2.09
N ILE A 172 1.36 18.21 2.93
CA ILE A 172 2.28 19.28 2.54
C ILE A 172 3.67 18.72 2.27
N THR A 173 4.60 19.54 1.79
CA THR A 173 6.00 19.15 1.57
C THR A 173 6.58 18.53 2.84
N HIS A 174 7.17 17.32 2.71
CA HIS A 174 7.63 16.53 3.86
C HIS A 174 8.59 17.32 4.77
N TYR A 175 8.46 17.21 6.10
CA TYR A 175 9.19 18.03 7.06
C TYR A 175 10.73 17.88 6.93
N GLU A 176 11.25 16.68 6.62
CA GLU A 176 12.69 16.51 6.36
C GLU A 176 13.11 17.21 5.06
N THR A 177 12.27 17.21 4.03
CA THR A 177 12.50 17.97 2.80
C THR A 177 12.57 19.47 3.10
N ARG A 178 11.63 19.99 3.91
CA ARG A 178 11.66 21.41 4.34
C ARG A 178 12.95 21.77 5.08
N LYS A 179 13.43 20.89 5.97
CA LYS A 179 14.74 21.07 6.63
C LYS A 179 15.89 21.14 5.62
N MET A 180 15.90 20.24 4.63
CA MET A 180 16.92 20.26 3.56
C MET A 180 16.86 21.52 2.72
N GLN A 181 15.68 22.11 2.55
CA GLN A 181 15.46 23.40 1.87
C GLN A 181 15.77 24.61 2.75
N GLY A 182 16.17 24.42 4.02
CA GLY A 182 16.50 25.49 4.96
C GLY A 182 15.30 26.09 5.69
N TYR A 183 14.12 25.46 5.60
CA TYR A 183 12.92 25.91 6.32
C TYR A 183 12.80 25.23 7.70
N SER A 184 12.03 25.85 8.59
CA SER A 184 11.59 25.20 9.80
C SER A 184 10.73 23.97 9.47
N PRO A 185 10.90 22.84 10.17
CA PRO A 185 10.02 21.67 9.99
C PRO A 185 8.55 21.97 10.34
N LEU A 186 8.28 23.03 11.10
CA LEU A 186 6.94 23.49 11.46
C LEU A 186 6.35 24.53 10.49
N GLN A 187 7.16 25.06 9.54
CA GLN A 187 6.68 26.01 8.56
C GLN A 187 5.89 25.28 7.47
N PRO A 188 4.59 25.54 7.29
CA PRO A 188 3.84 24.94 6.20
C PRO A 188 4.41 25.36 4.84
N THR A 189 4.66 24.37 3.98
CA THR A 189 5.14 24.61 2.62
C THR A 189 4.36 23.69 1.67
N ILE A 190 3.81 24.27 0.61
CA ILE A 190 3.09 23.55 -0.44
C ILE A 190 3.75 23.90 -1.76
N ASP A 191 4.61 23.00 -2.23
CA ASP A 191 5.33 23.12 -3.50
C ASP A 191 5.13 21.83 -4.33
N ALA A 192 5.88 21.66 -5.41
CA ALA A 192 5.79 20.48 -6.28
C ALA A 192 6.10 19.14 -5.55
N LEU A 193 6.63 19.18 -4.33
CA LEU A 193 6.88 18.00 -3.49
C LEU A 193 5.80 17.83 -2.39
N ALA A 194 4.66 18.50 -2.53
CA ALA A 194 3.52 18.37 -1.64
C ALA A 194 2.39 17.60 -2.33
N PRO A 195 1.85 16.50 -1.77
CA PRO A 195 0.65 15.85 -2.32
C PRO A 195 -0.52 16.80 -2.57
N LEU A 196 -0.71 17.78 -1.68
CA LEU A 196 -1.75 18.79 -1.76
C LEU A 196 -1.66 19.70 -2.99
N TYR A 197 -0.44 19.90 -3.53
CA TYR A 197 -0.22 20.65 -4.76
C TYR A 197 -0.80 19.94 -6.00
N HIS A 198 -0.87 18.62 -5.98
CA HIS A 198 -1.27 17.77 -7.09
C HIS A 198 -2.72 17.24 -6.96
N VAL A 199 -3.54 17.86 -6.10
CA VAL A 199 -4.95 17.46 -5.94
C VAL A 199 -5.69 17.54 -7.27
N ARG A 200 -6.32 16.45 -7.66
CA ARG A 200 -7.10 16.32 -8.90
C ARG A 200 -8.31 15.40 -8.68
N LYS A 201 -9.34 15.54 -9.52
CA LYS A 201 -10.62 14.81 -9.35
C LYS A 201 -10.60 13.38 -9.89
N ASP A 202 -9.67 13.08 -10.77
CA ASP A 202 -9.62 11.86 -11.60
C ASP A 202 -8.52 10.88 -11.17
N CYS A 203 -7.94 11.08 -9.97
CA CYS A 203 -7.04 10.07 -9.39
C CYS A 203 -7.83 8.85 -8.89
N ALA A 204 -7.12 7.75 -8.61
CA ALA A 204 -7.69 6.54 -8.05
C ALA A 204 -8.45 6.82 -6.73
N PRO A 205 -9.44 6.00 -6.35
CA PRO A 205 -10.13 6.10 -5.07
C PRO A 205 -9.15 6.21 -3.90
N MET A 206 -9.46 7.07 -2.91
CA MET A 206 -8.56 7.33 -1.79
C MET A 206 -9.19 7.03 -0.44
N LEU A 207 -8.42 6.33 0.42
CA LEU A 207 -8.73 6.16 1.83
C LEU A 207 -7.60 6.77 2.66
N ILE A 208 -7.85 7.91 3.27
CA ILE A 208 -6.92 8.60 4.16
C ILE A 208 -7.18 8.14 5.58
N ILE A 209 -6.15 7.69 6.31
CA ILE A 209 -6.26 7.23 7.70
C ILE A 209 -5.27 8.04 8.54
N SER A 210 -5.75 8.69 9.58
CA SER A 210 -4.96 9.46 10.55
C SER A 210 -5.10 8.86 11.94
N GLY A 211 -4.10 9.05 12.79
CA GLY A 211 -4.28 8.91 14.23
C GLY A 211 -5.15 10.01 14.82
N ASP A 212 -5.29 9.99 16.14
CA ASP A 212 -5.97 11.00 16.93
C ASP A 212 -5.33 12.38 16.76
N ARG A 213 -6.11 13.40 16.44
CA ARG A 213 -5.62 14.76 16.17
C ARG A 213 -4.78 15.36 17.29
N GLU A 214 -5.09 15.01 18.55
CA GLU A 214 -4.38 15.52 19.73
C GLU A 214 -3.08 14.74 20.00
N MET A 215 -2.90 13.57 19.38
CA MET A 215 -1.76 12.66 19.59
C MET A 215 -0.85 12.54 18.35
N GLU A 216 -1.28 13.05 17.20
CA GLU A 216 -0.51 13.04 15.97
C GLU A 216 0.65 14.04 15.96
N LEU A 217 1.59 13.83 15.02
CA LEU A 217 2.77 14.68 14.87
C LEU A 217 2.46 15.96 14.09
N TYR A 218 2.91 17.11 14.58
CA TYR A 218 3.06 18.36 13.80
C TYR A 218 1.81 18.82 13.01
N GLY A 219 0.61 18.68 13.53
CA GLY A 219 -0.61 19.06 12.81
C GLY A 219 -0.94 18.12 11.65
N ARG A 220 -0.50 16.87 11.73
CA ARG A 220 -0.69 15.86 10.69
C ARG A 220 -2.15 15.60 10.35
N TYR A 221 -3.01 15.55 11.35
CA TYR A 221 -4.45 15.40 11.14
C TYR A 221 -5.01 16.57 10.33
N GLU A 222 -4.66 17.80 10.67
CA GLU A 222 -5.14 19.01 9.99
C GLU A 222 -4.67 19.05 8.52
N GLU A 223 -3.43 18.66 8.24
CA GLU A 223 -2.93 18.52 6.87
C GLU A 223 -3.80 17.53 6.07
N GLN A 224 -4.10 16.37 6.65
CA GLN A 224 -4.89 15.32 5.99
C GLN A 224 -6.37 15.70 5.88
N ALA A 225 -6.94 16.36 6.87
CA ALA A 225 -8.31 16.85 6.83
C ALA A 225 -8.48 17.93 5.74
N TYR A 226 -7.50 18.83 5.60
CA TYR A 226 -7.48 19.82 4.53
C TYR A 226 -7.28 19.17 3.16
N PHE A 227 -6.40 18.20 3.05
CA PHE A 227 -6.15 17.43 1.83
C PHE A 227 -7.42 16.69 1.37
N TRP A 228 -8.08 15.97 2.26
CA TRP A 228 -9.37 15.34 2.00
C TRP A 228 -10.43 16.36 1.54
N ARG A 229 -10.49 17.52 2.21
CA ARG A 229 -11.44 18.57 1.86
C ARG A 229 -11.20 19.11 0.45
N MET A 230 -9.93 19.31 0.08
CA MET A 230 -9.57 19.79 -1.24
C MET A 230 -9.88 18.77 -2.34
N LEU A 231 -9.64 17.49 -2.12
CA LEU A 231 -10.05 16.43 -3.04
C LEU A 231 -11.58 16.45 -3.27
N LYS A 232 -12.38 16.61 -2.22
CA LYS A 232 -13.83 16.75 -2.36
C LYS A 232 -14.24 18.00 -3.11
N LEU A 233 -13.61 19.13 -2.87
CA LEU A 233 -13.90 20.40 -3.53
C LEU A 233 -13.54 20.39 -5.03
N THR A 234 -12.50 19.66 -5.41
CA THR A 234 -12.15 19.43 -6.82
C THR A 234 -13.10 18.48 -7.53
N GLY A 235 -14.02 17.85 -6.79
CA GLY A 235 -15.02 16.91 -7.32
C GLY A 235 -14.56 15.48 -7.40
N HIS A 236 -13.54 15.09 -6.60
CA HIS A 236 -13.12 13.67 -6.51
C HIS A 236 -14.28 12.80 -6.01
N PRO A 237 -14.68 11.75 -6.74
CA PRO A 237 -15.92 11.02 -6.47
C PRO A 237 -15.82 10.09 -5.24
N ASP A 238 -14.63 9.61 -4.90
CA ASP A 238 -14.46 8.53 -3.91
C ASP A 238 -13.22 8.79 -3.02
N VAL A 239 -13.39 9.66 -2.01
CA VAL A 239 -12.36 9.93 -1.00
C VAL A 239 -12.97 9.92 0.40
N THR A 240 -12.36 9.14 1.28
CA THR A 240 -12.76 9.01 2.70
C THR A 240 -11.59 9.34 3.59
N LEU A 241 -11.87 9.99 4.73
CA LEU A 241 -10.92 10.22 5.83
C LEU A 241 -11.45 9.52 7.07
N TYR A 242 -10.60 8.74 7.74
CA TYR A 242 -10.82 8.22 9.08
C TYR A 242 -9.79 8.79 10.05
N GLU A 243 -10.26 9.20 11.21
CA GLU A 243 -9.47 9.50 12.41
C GLU A 243 -9.61 8.33 13.37
N LEU A 244 -8.49 7.84 13.88
CA LEU A 244 -8.45 6.77 14.86
C LEU A 244 -8.24 7.37 16.26
N ASP A 245 -9.35 7.68 16.92
CA ASP A 245 -9.40 8.26 18.26
C ASP A 245 -8.61 7.42 19.27
N GLY A 246 -7.77 8.07 20.08
CA GLY A 246 -6.93 7.44 21.09
C GLY A 246 -5.66 6.75 20.59
N TYR A 247 -5.34 6.83 19.30
CA TYR A 247 -4.11 6.27 18.72
C TYR A 247 -3.15 7.39 18.26
N ASP A 248 -1.93 7.35 18.74
CA ASP A 248 -0.85 8.22 18.28
C ASP A 248 -0.36 7.86 16.87
N HIS A 249 0.62 8.61 16.38
CA HIS A 249 1.19 8.44 15.03
C HIS A 249 1.66 7.02 14.72
N GLY A 250 2.33 6.36 15.64
CA GLY A 250 2.81 4.98 15.45
C GLY A 250 1.74 3.95 15.74
N GLY A 251 1.01 4.15 16.84
CA GLY A 251 0.01 3.21 17.34
C GLY A 251 -1.20 3.02 16.42
N MET A 252 -1.49 4.00 15.53
CA MET A 252 -2.62 3.93 14.59
C MET A 252 -2.42 2.93 13.44
N CYS A 253 -1.19 2.52 13.16
CA CYS A 253 -0.86 1.77 11.95
C CYS A 253 -1.63 0.43 11.87
N TRP A 254 -1.49 -0.43 12.87
CA TRP A 254 -2.14 -1.75 12.87
C TRP A 254 -3.65 -1.69 13.07
N PRO A 255 -4.21 -0.88 13.99
CA PRO A 255 -5.65 -0.68 14.12
C PRO A 255 -6.33 -0.15 12.86
N GLY A 256 -5.60 0.55 12.00
CA GLY A 256 -6.10 1.04 10.72
C GLY A 256 -6.23 -0.03 9.62
N LEU A 257 -5.53 -1.17 9.72
CA LEU A 257 -5.51 -2.19 8.66
C LEU A 257 -6.89 -2.80 8.33
N PRO A 258 -7.81 -3.03 9.27
CA PRO A 258 -9.17 -3.46 8.93
C PRO A 258 -9.91 -2.48 8.00
N LEU A 259 -9.63 -1.17 8.10
CA LEU A 259 -10.22 -0.16 7.21
C LEU A 259 -9.66 -0.30 5.79
N LEU A 260 -8.34 -0.53 5.66
CA LEU A 260 -7.70 -0.83 4.37
C LEU A 260 -8.32 -2.07 3.72
N LEU A 261 -8.43 -3.18 4.45
CA LEU A 261 -9.00 -4.42 3.92
C LEU A 261 -10.44 -4.24 3.45
N LYS A 262 -11.27 -3.56 4.27
CA LYS A 262 -12.65 -3.23 3.92
C LYS A 262 -12.74 -2.37 2.66
N PHE A 263 -11.85 -1.37 2.53
CA PHE A 263 -11.78 -0.53 1.34
C PHE A 263 -11.46 -1.35 0.09
N ILE A 264 -10.45 -2.23 0.14
CA ILE A 264 -10.09 -3.11 -0.96
C ILE A 264 -11.26 -4.02 -1.36
N GLU A 265 -11.91 -4.69 -0.40
CA GLU A 265 -13.07 -5.56 -0.64
C GLU A 265 -14.20 -4.81 -1.37
N GLN A 266 -14.52 -3.59 -0.96
CA GLN A 266 -15.56 -2.77 -1.57
C GLN A 266 -15.24 -2.38 -3.01
N HIS A 267 -13.97 -2.13 -3.35
CA HIS A 267 -13.53 -1.71 -4.69
C HIS A 267 -13.32 -2.90 -5.63
N THR A 268 -12.86 -4.03 -5.11
CA THR A 268 -12.76 -5.28 -5.88
C THR A 268 -14.13 -5.80 -6.33
N GLN A 269 -15.16 -5.67 -5.49
CA GLN A 269 -16.53 -6.09 -5.85
C GLN A 269 -17.17 -5.19 -6.90
N LYS A 270 -16.86 -3.88 -6.92
CA LYS A 270 -17.40 -2.94 -7.93
C LYS A 270 -16.85 -3.20 -9.34
N ASN A 271 -15.68 -3.83 -9.43
CA ASN A 271 -14.95 -4.06 -10.69
C ASN A 271 -15.22 -5.46 -11.28
N ARG A 272 -16.01 -6.30 -10.60
CA ARG A 272 -16.51 -7.60 -11.08
C ARG A 272 -17.94 -7.49 -11.57
#